data_247807d82f32fb529d8e468b672b10e4
#
_entry.id   247807d82f32fb529d8e468b672b10e4
#
_cell.length_a   1.000
_cell.length_b   1.000
_cell.length_c   1.000
_cell.angle_alpha   90.00
_cell.angle_beta   90.00
_cell.angle_gamma   90.00
#
_symmetry.space_group_name_H-M   'P 1'
#
loop_
_entity.id
_entity.type
_entity.pdbx_description
1 polymer ?
#
loop_
_entity_poly.entity_id
_entity_poly.type
_entity_poly.pdbx_seq_one_letter_code
_entity_poly.pdbx_strand_id
1 'polypeptide(L)'
;MIGWCTIVGYGAAPGFAQPPHIGAPAIPPGPPGIALPSLPDIQHWIDEVIPAPPLAPAHADSPLVDAAQLTPDLAALRAATMPAAIGDSFVDDWPDGLDDVAPGGIVAVRDVTATAAPTLIVPVRQVLQLKYRTDDSHDESSYGIASLVLPVGDWTGPGERPVVVNNLPIDALGRDCNPSYTLAHGFSRASNFTGYILPTTQLALLRGYAVLITDHEGPRMAYAEPIVAGHAILDAIRAVRNQLPDELGDSKFGMIGYSGGAIATNGAVKLMSEYAPELSDVVVGAALGGVPADFSLLAHSMNANLASGVFLAAVFGIGRERPEVLARMNHLAQWVAVSVLNSQCSEVFTVPGVLQLPIDIAANTPDPLDSDLAHEIYSITRMDGKKSPVPLFIFNGEQEFWVPAVGAKNLYREQCALGVPAVYRSVFGEHFIAAATGYPESLSWLDQRLQGVPAPNEC
;
A
#
# COMPACT_ATOMS: atom_id res chain seq x y z
N MET A 1 31.60 -66.25 -10.28
CA MET A 1 31.36 -66.22 -8.82
C MET A 1 30.26 -65.25 -8.53
N ILE A 2 29.17 -65.78 -8.04
CA ILE A 2 27.85 -65.15 -7.86
C ILE A 2 27.88 -64.48 -6.51
N GLY A 3 27.59 -63.14 -6.48
CA GLY A 3 27.45 -62.34 -5.26
C GLY A 3 26.04 -61.74 -5.16
N TRP A 4 25.30 -62.11 -4.13
CA TRP A 4 23.93 -61.72 -3.82
C TRP A 4 23.85 -60.29 -3.33
N CYS A 5 22.98 -59.50 -3.93
CA CYS A 5 22.54 -58.22 -3.40
C CYS A 5 21.31 -58.43 -2.53
N THR A 6 21.43 -58.16 -1.25
CA THR A 6 20.33 -58.07 -0.30
C THR A 6 19.60 -56.72 -0.44
N ILE A 7 18.31 -56.80 -0.70
CA ILE A 7 17.39 -55.62 -0.69
C ILE A 7 17.09 -55.27 0.78
N VAL A 8 17.53 -54.10 1.21
CA VAL A 8 17.13 -53.51 2.49
C VAL A 8 15.86 -52.68 2.24
N GLY A 9 14.77 -53.11 2.85
CA GLY A 9 13.49 -52.41 2.80
C GLY A 9 13.56 -51.08 3.52
N TYR A 10 13.13 -50.02 2.83
CA TYR A 10 12.89 -48.72 3.44
C TYR A 10 11.64 -48.80 4.29
N GLY A 11 11.80 -48.67 5.61
CA GLY A 11 10.72 -48.46 6.56
C GLY A 11 10.05 -47.11 6.31
N ALA A 12 8.72 -47.12 6.32
CA ALA A 12 7.91 -45.92 6.25
C ALA A 12 8.29 -44.94 7.38
N ALA A 13 8.53 -43.70 7.03
CA ALA A 13 8.72 -42.61 7.98
C ALA A 13 7.46 -42.46 8.86
N PRO A 14 7.60 -42.19 10.17
CA PRO A 14 6.45 -41.95 11.03
C PRO A 14 5.76 -40.67 10.57
N GLY A 15 4.45 -40.76 10.29
CA GLY A 15 3.63 -39.62 9.97
C GLY A 15 3.69 -38.61 11.12
N PHE A 16 4.06 -37.37 10.81
CA PHE A 16 3.90 -36.29 11.74
C PHE A 16 2.40 -36.10 12.00
N ALA A 17 1.99 -36.33 13.24
CA ALA A 17 0.65 -36.04 13.70
C ALA A 17 0.43 -34.52 13.51
N GLN A 18 -0.66 -34.13 12.85
CA GLN A 18 -1.10 -32.76 12.82
C GLN A 18 -1.22 -32.25 14.27
N PRO A 19 -0.72 -31.05 14.58
CA PRO A 19 -0.97 -30.48 15.88
C PRO A 19 -2.49 -30.39 16.12
N PRO A 20 -2.96 -30.68 17.34
CA PRO A 20 -4.37 -30.59 17.64
C PRO A 20 -4.84 -29.16 17.30
N HIS A 21 -5.97 -29.07 16.58
CA HIS A 21 -6.70 -27.82 16.44
C HIS A 21 -6.99 -27.31 17.86
N ILE A 22 -6.27 -26.31 18.30
CA ILE A 22 -6.66 -25.55 19.48
C ILE A 22 -7.89 -24.78 19.02
N GLY A 23 -9.06 -25.34 19.28
CA GLY A 23 -10.30 -24.61 19.12
C GLY A 23 -10.19 -23.30 19.89
N ALA A 24 -10.70 -22.20 19.33
CA ALA A 24 -10.79 -20.95 20.06
C ALA A 24 -11.29 -21.24 21.48
N PRO A 25 -10.70 -20.67 22.53
CA PRO A 25 -11.14 -20.92 23.89
C PRO A 25 -12.64 -20.65 23.98
N ALA A 26 -13.43 -21.67 24.33
CA ALA A 26 -14.85 -21.49 24.53
C ALA A 26 -15.01 -20.38 25.57
N ILE A 27 -15.71 -19.32 25.22
CA ILE A 27 -16.07 -18.27 26.17
C ILE A 27 -16.81 -19.00 27.31
N PRO A 28 -16.35 -18.90 28.57
CA PRO A 28 -17.04 -19.55 29.68
C PRO A 28 -18.51 -19.07 29.73
N PRO A 29 -19.47 -19.94 29.93
CA PRO A 29 -20.85 -19.53 30.02
C PRO A 29 -20.95 -18.43 31.09
N GLY A 30 -21.51 -17.30 30.75
CA GLY A 30 -21.77 -16.20 31.67
C GLY A 30 -22.63 -16.66 32.83
N PRO A 31 -22.66 -15.95 33.94
CA PRO A 31 -23.52 -16.29 35.07
C PRO A 31 -24.97 -16.43 34.61
N PRO A 32 -25.72 -17.44 35.12
CA PRO A 32 -27.06 -17.70 34.67
C PRO A 32 -27.94 -16.45 34.83
N GLY A 33 -28.51 -15.97 33.74
CA GLY A 33 -29.48 -14.87 33.74
C GLY A 33 -29.02 -13.54 33.14
N ILE A 34 -27.73 -13.39 32.69
CA ILE A 34 -27.26 -12.19 31.96
C ILE A 34 -27.04 -12.62 30.52
N ALA A 35 -27.95 -12.28 29.63
CA ALA A 35 -27.69 -12.36 28.18
C ALA A 35 -26.62 -11.30 27.84
N LEU A 36 -25.47 -11.71 27.26
CA LEU A 36 -24.56 -10.76 26.71
C LEU A 36 -25.23 -10.05 25.52
N PRO A 37 -25.10 -8.71 25.40
CA PRO A 37 -25.67 -7.99 24.28
C PRO A 37 -25.07 -8.51 22.97
N SER A 38 -25.89 -8.60 21.92
CA SER A 38 -25.39 -8.91 20.57
C SER A 38 -24.56 -7.76 20.01
N LEU A 39 -23.74 -8.01 18.99
CA LEU A 39 -22.99 -6.95 18.34
C LEU A 39 -23.90 -5.82 17.79
N PRO A 40 -25.02 -6.11 17.11
CA PRO A 40 -25.98 -5.08 16.69
C PRO A 40 -26.54 -4.25 17.86
N ASP A 41 -26.81 -4.89 19.02
CA ASP A 41 -27.29 -4.19 20.21
C ASP A 41 -26.24 -3.19 20.73
N ILE A 42 -24.96 -3.59 20.71
CA ILE A 42 -23.85 -2.71 21.12
C ILE A 42 -23.67 -1.55 20.13
N GLN A 43 -23.71 -1.80 18.83
CA GLN A 43 -23.62 -0.79 17.79
C GLN A 43 -24.73 0.25 17.95
N HIS A 44 -25.95 -0.19 18.14
CA HIS A 44 -27.13 0.67 18.35
C HIS A 44 -27.01 1.47 19.65
N TRP A 45 -26.63 0.83 20.75
CA TRP A 45 -26.40 1.49 22.02
C TRP A 45 -25.31 2.59 21.92
N ILE A 46 -24.25 2.37 21.14
CA ILE A 46 -23.22 3.39 20.88
C ILE A 46 -23.85 4.65 20.29
N ASP A 47 -24.69 4.50 19.26
CA ASP A 47 -25.34 5.65 18.60
C ASP A 47 -26.40 6.34 19.50
N GLU A 48 -27.03 5.60 20.44
CA GLU A 48 -27.93 6.19 21.42
C GLU A 48 -27.22 7.03 22.49
N VAL A 49 -26.03 6.60 22.94
CA VAL A 49 -25.31 7.26 24.06
C VAL A 49 -24.23 8.22 23.63
N ILE A 50 -23.65 8.05 22.45
CA ILE A 50 -22.61 8.91 21.88
C ILE A 50 -23.28 9.78 20.80
N PRO A 51 -23.38 11.11 20.99
CA PRO A 51 -23.89 11.98 19.94
C PRO A 51 -22.94 12.02 18.73
N ALA A 52 -23.48 12.24 17.54
CA ALA A 52 -22.63 12.48 16.36
C ALA A 52 -21.69 13.67 16.58
N PRO A 53 -20.47 13.67 16.02
CA PRO A 53 -19.56 14.80 16.13
C PRO A 53 -20.17 16.05 15.47
N PRO A 54 -20.02 17.24 16.06
CA PRO A 54 -20.44 18.49 15.41
C PRO A 54 -19.51 18.78 14.23
N LEU A 55 -20.03 18.71 13.01
CA LEU A 55 -19.26 18.92 11.78
C LEU A 55 -19.58 20.26 11.15
N ALA A 56 -18.56 20.95 10.65
CA ALA A 56 -18.75 22.13 9.79
C ALA A 56 -19.23 21.67 8.40
N PRO A 57 -20.12 22.45 7.75
CA PRO A 57 -20.50 22.18 6.37
C PRO A 57 -19.27 22.09 5.46
N ALA A 58 -19.28 21.15 4.52
CA ALA A 58 -18.23 21.08 3.51
C ALA A 58 -18.26 22.30 2.58
N HIS A 59 -17.07 22.75 2.17
CA HIS A 59 -16.98 23.75 1.10
C HIS A 59 -17.30 23.07 -0.22
N ALA A 60 -18.32 23.57 -0.94
CA ALA A 60 -18.81 22.97 -2.18
C ALA A 60 -17.73 22.92 -3.29
N ASP A 61 -16.83 23.89 -3.29
CA ASP A 61 -15.79 24.04 -4.32
C ASP A 61 -14.45 23.37 -3.93
N SER A 62 -14.43 22.53 -2.90
CA SER A 62 -13.21 21.84 -2.50
C SER A 62 -12.97 20.60 -3.37
N PRO A 63 -11.97 20.60 -4.26
CA PRO A 63 -11.66 19.43 -5.10
C PRO A 63 -11.16 18.25 -4.26
N LEU A 64 -10.64 18.52 -3.07
CA LEU A 64 -10.22 17.47 -2.13
C LEU A 64 -11.42 16.65 -1.62
N VAL A 65 -12.59 17.31 -1.43
CA VAL A 65 -13.78 16.68 -0.84
C VAL A 65 -14.70 16.10 -1.91
N ASP A 66 -14.77 16.72 -3.07
CA ASP A 66 -15.71 16.37 -4.14
C ASP A 66 -17.13 16.11 -3.60
N ALA A 67 -17.79 17.18 -3.17
CA ALA A 67 -19.06 17.09 -2.45
C ALA A 67 -20.30 16.99 -3.38
N ALA A 68 -20.13 17.10 -4.69
CA ALA A 68 -21.23 17.36 -5.63
C ALA A 68 -22.33 16.28 -5.62
N GLN A 69 -21.98 15.03 -5.36
CA GLN A 69 -22.91 13.89 -5.35
C GLN A 69 -23.24 13.37 -3.95
N LEU A 70 -22.75 14.04 -2.90
CA LEU A 70 -22.93 13.61 -1.52
C LEU A 70 -24.09 14.33 -0.83
N THR A 71 -24.73 13.67 0.15
CA THR A 71 -25.62 14.38 1.06
C THR A 71 -24.82 15.39 1.88
N PRO A 72 -25.43 16.50 2.35
CA PRO A 72 -24.71 17.51 3.14
C PRO A 72 -23.97 16.94 4.36
N ASP A 73 -24.58 15.99 5.06
CA ASP A 73 -23.99 15.37 6.25
C ASP A 73 -22.79 14.46 5.88
N LEU A 74 -22.91 13.71 4.81
CA LEU A 74 -21.80 12.85 4.34
C LEU A 74 -20.65 13.70 3.76
N ALA A 75 -20.96 14.79 3.06
CA ALA A 75 -19.97 15.74 2.59
C ALA A 75 -19.22 16.40 3.77
N ALA A 76 -19.94 16.78 4.83
CA ALA A 76 -19.33 17.33 6.03
C ALA A 76 -18.44 16.31 6.75
N LEU A 77 -18.88 15.06 6.85
CA LEU A 77 -18.09 13.97 7.43
C LEU A 77 -16.84 13.71 6.58
N ARG A 78 -16.98 13.58 5.26
CA ARG A 78 -15.84 13.40 4.35
C ARG A 78 -14.84 14.56 4.48
N ALA A 79 -15.31 15.79 4.47
CA ALA A 79 -14.45 16.97 4.65
C ALA A 79 -13.67 16.93 5.96
N ALA A 80 -14.32 16.53 7.06
CA ALA A 80 -13.70 16.44 8.38
C ALA A 80 -12.70 15.26 8.50
N THR A 81 -12.77 14.26 7.61
CA THR A 81 -11.82 13.12 7.58
C THR A 81 -10.62 13.38 6.67
N MET A 82 -10.62 14.45 5.86
CA MET A 82 -9.49 14.75 4.99
C MET A 82 -8.22 15.08 5.79
N PRO A 83 -7.02 14.76 5.24
CA PRO A 83 -5.78 15.03 5.93
C PRO A 83 -5.58 16.54 6.12
N ALA A 84 -5.06 16.93 7.29
CA ALA A 84 -4.74 18.32 7.58
C ALA A 84 -3.67 18.86 6.62
N ALA A 85 -3.75 20.17 6.33
CA ALA A 85 -2.68 20.88 5.66
C ALA A 85 -1.42 20.91 6.53
N ILE A 86 -0.26 20.77 5.90
CA ILE A 86 1.05 20.69 6.58
C ILE A 86 1.85 22.00 6.48
N GLY A 87 1.33 23.00 5.79
CA GLY A 87 1.99 24.30 5.58
C GLY A 87 3.05 24.29 4.47
N ASP A 88 3.05 23.28 3.63
CA ASP A 88 3.89 23.17 2.44
C ASP A 88 3.02 23.29 1.18
N SER A 89 3.05 24.47 0.53
CA SER A 89 2.23 24.73 -0.65
C SER A 89 2.48 23.78 -1.81
N PHE A 90 3.69 23.23 -1.92
CA PHE A 90 3.97 22.19 -2.91
C PHE A 90 3.14 20.92 -2.70
N VAL A 91 2.78 20.63 -1.45
CA VAL A 91 1.95 19.48 -1.07
C VAL A 91 0.48 19.88 -0.95
N ASP A 92 0.20 21.00 -0.27
CA ASP A 92 -1.16 21.35 0.16
C ASP A 92 -2.03 21.94 -0.96
N ASP A 93 -1.43 22.70 -1.89
CA ASP A 93 -2.19 23.41 -2.92
C ASP A 93 -2.67 22.41 -3.99
N TRP A 94 -3.96 22.40 -4.25
CA TRP A 94 -4.54 21.69 -5.39
C TRP A 94 -4.29 22.52 -6.67
N PRO A 95 -3.64 21.94 -7.69
CA PRO A 95 -3.34 22.68 -8.91
C PRO A 95 -4.60 23.01 -9.72
N ASP A 96 -4.65 24.21 -10.29
CA ASP A 96 -5.69 24.58 -11.23
C ASP A 96 -5.46 23.91 -12.60
N GLY A 97 -6.54 23.61 -13.33
CA GLY A 97 -6.48 23.16 -14.73
C GLY A 97 -5.90 21.77 -14.92
N LEU A 98 -5.99 20.88 -13.92
CA LEU A 98 -5.50 19.49 -14.03
C LEU A 98 -6.15 18.72 -15.19
N ASP A 99 -7.39 19.02 -15.53
CA ASP A 99 -8.13 18.38 -16.64
C ASP A 99 -7.48 18.65 -18.01
N ASP A 100 -6.76 19.74 -18.14
CA ASP A 100 -6.04 20.10 -19.37
C ASP A 100 -4.63 19.47 -19.45
N VAL A 101 -4.18 18.81 -18.39
CA VAL A 101 -2.87 18.18 -18.29
C VAL A 101 -3.00 16.67 -18.50
N ALA A 102 -2.21 16.10 -19.39
CA ALA A 102 -2.22 14.64 -19.61
C ALA A 102 -1.67 13.88 -18.38
N PRO A 103 -2.10 12.63 -18.13
CA PRO A 103 -1.54 11.78 -17.08
C PRO A 103 0.00 11.73 -17.11
N GLY A 104 0.66 11.93 -15.97
CA GLY A 104 2.11 12.08 -15.85
C GLY A 104 2.67 13.41 -16.33
N GLY A 105 1.81 14.37 -16.76
CA GLY A 105 2.22 15.73 -17.07
C GLY A 105 2.70 16.47 -15.82
N ILE A 106 3.83 17.18 -15.95
CA ILE A 106 4.45 17.90 -14.83
C ILE A 106 3.66 19.18 -14.52
N VAL A 107 3.28 19.35 -13.29
CA VAL A 107 2.60 20.54 -12.75
C VAL A 107 3.61 21.47 -12.07
N ALA A 108 4.50 20.91 -11.25
CA ALA A 108 5.54 21.64 -10.56
C ALA A 108 6.75 20.74 -10.27
N VAL A 109 7.93 21.38 -10.16
CA VAL A 109 9.17 20.70 -9.78
C VAL A 109 9.88 21.54 -8.73
N ARG A 110 10.44 20.87 -7.72
CA ARG A 110 11.37 21.52 -6.78
C ARG A 110 12.61 20.65 -6.52
N ASP A 111 13.73 21.31 -6.28
CA ASP A 111 14.96 20.64 -5.85
C ASP A 111 15.05 20.65 -4.32
N VAL A 112 15.12 19.48 -3.73
CA VAL A 112 15.23 19.28 -2.29
C VAL A 112 16.56 18.63 -1.89
N THR A 113 17.55 18.66 -2.77
CA THR A 113 18.85 18.00 -2.57
C THR A 113 19.51 18.39 -1.25
N ALA A 114 19.46 19.67 -0.89
CA ALA A 114 20.11 20.16 0.32
C ALA A 114 19.56 19.55 1.61
N THR A 115 18.24 19.31 1.67
CA THR A 115 17.57 18.71 2.82
C THR A 115 17.54 17.19 2.76
N ALA A 116 17.42 16.61 1.57
CA ALA A 116 17.37 15.18 1.35
C ALA A 116 18.74 14.49 1.50
N ALA A 117 19.82 15.08 0.99
CA ALA A 117 21.14 14.44 0.99
C ALA A 117 21.62 13.99 2.39
N PRO A 118 21.42 14.75 3.48
CA PRO A 118 21.77 14.28 4.83
C PRO A 118 20.95 13.08 5.33
N THR A 119 19.78 12.81 4.76
CA THR A 119 18.95 11.66 5.12
C THR A 119 19.33 10.39 4.35
N LEU A 120 20.12 10.54 3.28
CA LEU A 120 20.60 9.47 2.43
C LEU A 120 22.05 9.11 2.80
N ILE A 121 22.33 7.82 3.04
CA ILE A 121 23.69 7.35 3.38
C ILE A 121 24.60 7.40 2.16
N VAL A 122 24.05 7.14 0.98
CA VAL A 122 24.77 7.16 -0.30
C VAL A 122 24.77 8.58 -0.85
N PRO A 123 25.93 9.10 -1.26
CA PRO A 123 25.99 10.42 -1.88
C PRO A 123 25.09 10.52 -3.12
N VAL A 124 24.35 11.62 -3.22
CA VAL A 124 23.43 11.88 -4.33
C VAL A 124 23.83 13.16 -5.06
N ARG A 125 23.62 13.18 -6.38
CA ARG A 125 23.82 14.36 -7.21
C ARG A 125 22.66 15.33 -7.06
N GLN A 126 21.45 14.79 -7.05
CA GLN A 126 20.23 15.58 -7.04
C GLN A 126 19.05 14.78 -6.48
N VAL A 127 18.14 15.49 -5.81
CA VAL A 127 16.82 14.97 -5.40
C VAL A 127 15.77 15.97 -5.87
N LEU A 128 14.98 15.57 -6.86
CA LEU A 128 13.88 16.35 -7.41
C LEU A 128 12.55 15.83 -6.87
N GLN A 129 11.69 16.73 -6.47
CA GLN A 129 10.28 16.41 -6.24
C GLN A 129 9.47 16.89 -7.43
N LEU A 130 8.68 15.96 -7.97
CA LEU A 130 7.80 16.17 -9.10
C LEU A 130 6.37 16.16 -8.60
N LYS A 131 5.62 17.23 -8.87
CA LYS A 131 4.16 17.25 -8.75
C LYS A 131 3.61 17.07 -10.16
N TYR A 132 2.76 16.08 -10.35
CA TYR A 132 2.27 15.68 -11.67
C TYR A 132 0.78 15.36 -11.63
N ARG A 133 0.15 15.43 -12.78
CA ARG A 133 -1.24 15.02 -12.96
C ARG A 133 -1.35 13.50 -12.92
N THR A 134 -2.35 12.99 -12.19
CA THR A 134 -2.76 11.58 -12.11
C THR A 134 -4.27 11.48 -11.98
N ASP A 135 -4.82 10.26 -11.90
CA ASP A 135 -6.25 10.04 -11.64
C ASP A 135 -6.48 9.51 -10.22
N ASP A 136 -7.64 9.80 -9.67
CA ASP A 136 -8.12 9.20 -8.42
C ASP A 136 -8.75 7.82 -8.65
N SER A 137 -9.47 7.27 -7.66
CA SER A 137 -10.11 5.95 -7.74
C SER A 137 -11.36 5.90 -8.63
N HIS A 138 -11.81 7.05 -9.13
CA HIS A 138 -12.98 7.22 -10.00
C HIS A 138 -12.61 7.75 -11.40
N ASP A 139 -11.32 7.69 -11.75
CA ASP A 139 -10.77 8.23 -13.01
C ASP A 139 -10.94 9.76 -13.15
N GLU A 140 -11.11 10.48 -12.01
CA GLU A 140 -11.17 11.93 -11.99
C GLU A 140 -9.78 12.54 -11.80
N SER A 141 -9.57 13.73 -12.38
CA SER A 141 -8.26 14.39 -12.36
C SER A 141 -7.80 14.70 -10.93
N SER A 142 -6.60 14.25 -10.61
CA SER A 142 -5.94 14.43 -9.33
C SER A 142 -4.46 14.76 -9.54
N TYR A 143 -3.71 14.93 -8.45
CA TYR A 143 -2.26 15.07 -8.54
C TYR A 143 -1.51 14.06 -7.68
N GLY A 144 -0.33 13.68 -8.14
CA GLY A 144 0.62 12.89 -7.38
C GLY A 144 1.89 13.68 -7.09
N ILE A 145 2.63 13.23 -6.08
CA ILE A 145 3.98 13.71 -5.77
C ILE A 145 4.92 12.51 -5.75
N ALA A 146 6.09 12.68 -6.36
CA ALA A 146 7.16 11.68 -6.29
C ALA A 146 8.51 12.36 -6.12
N SER A 147 9.43 11.68 -5.44
CA SER A 147 10.82 12.10 -5.26
C SER A 147 11.73 11.24 -6.12
N LEU A 148 12.43 11.87 -7.07
CA LEU A 148 13.44 11.25 -7.91
C LEU A 148 14.83 11.51 -7.31
N VAL A 149 15.52 10.45 -6.92
CA VAL A 149 16.85 10.49 -6.32
C VAL A 149 17.88 10.04 -7.35
N LEU A 150 18.79 10.93 -7.71
CA LEU A 150 19.86 10.69 -8.68
C LEU A 150 21.20 10.51 -7.96
N PRO A 151 21.89 9.35 -8.09
CA PRO A 151 23.20 9.14 -7.48
C PRO A 151 24.27 10.00 -8.14
N VAL A 152 25.39 10.16 -7.45
CA VAL A 152 26.59 10.79 -8.04
C VAL A 152 27.20 9.93 -9.14
N GLY A 153 27.91 10.59 -10.08
CA GLY A 153 28.61 9.94 -11.17
C GLY A 153 27.71 9.59 -12.36
N ASP A 154 28.35 9.34 -13.50
CA ASP A 154 27.70 8.95 -14.73
C ASP A 154 27.35 7.45 -14.69
N TRP A 155 26.29 7.08 -15.42
CA TRP A 155 25.97 5.67 -15.61
C TRP A 155 26.98 5.05 -16.60
N THR A 156 27.58 3.94 -16.20
CA THR A 156 28.59 3.23 -17.02
C THR A 156 28.12 1.85 -17.48
N GLY A 157 26.90 1.47 -17.10
CA GLY A 157 26.28 0.23 -17.56
C GLY A 157 25.67 0.33 -18.95
N PRO A 158 25.06 -0.73 -19.46
CA PRO A 158 24.41 -0.72 -20.77
C PRO A 158 23.15 0.14 -20.77
N GLY A 159 22.87 0.82 -21.88
CA GLY A 159 21.68 1.66 -22.07
C GLY A 159 21.65 2.89 -21.14
N GLU A 160 20.46 3.44 -20.95
CA GLU A 160 20.23 4.50 -19.99
C GLU A 160 20.26 3.99 -18.54
N ARG A 161 20.46 4.90 -17.60
CA ARG A 161 20.48 4.60 -16.15
C ARG A 161 19.16 3.94 -15.71
N PRO A 162 19.18 2.70 -15.17
CA PRO A 162 17.98 2.08 -14.66
C PRO A 162 17.38 2.84 -13.47
N VAL A 163 16.06 2.73 -13.33
CA VAL A 163 15.29 3.34 -12.23
C VAL A 163 14.62 2.26 -11.40
N VAL A 164 14.86 2.28 -10.09
CA VAL A 164 14.11 1.49 -9.14
C VAL A 164 12.95 2.33 -8.61
N VAL A 165 11.71 1.91 -8.90
CA VAL A 165 10.51 2.47 -8.30
C VAL A 165 10.31 1.78 -6.96
N ASN A 166 10.67 2.47 -5.89
CA ASN A 166 10.67 1.95 -4.53
C ASN A 166 9.41 2.41 -3.80
N ASN A 167 8.38 1.58 -3.82
CA ASN A 167 7.10 1.85 -3.18
C ASN A 167 7.19 1.50 -1.69
N LEU A 168 7.38 2.53 -0.87
CA LEU A 168 7.51 2.39 0.57
C LEU A 168 6.14 2.11 1.22
N PRO A 169 6.07 1.32 2.30
CA PRO A 169 4.83 1.11 3.06
C PRO A 169 4.51 2.39 3.86
N ILE A 170 3.78 3.32 3.28
CA ILE A 170 3.41 4.59 3.92
C ILE A 170 2.42 4.34 5.05
N ASP A 171 1.32 3.63 4.75
CA ASP A 171 0.34 3.11 5.71
C ASP A 171 -0.17 4.18 6.68
N ALA A 172 -0.48 5.38 6.17
CA ALA A 172 -0.71 6.56 6.97
C ALA A 172 -1.92 7.38 6.53
N LEU A 173 -2.37 8.31 7.38
CA LEU A 173 -3.48 9.21 7.10
C LEU A 173 -3.04 10.68 7.03
N GLY A 174 -1.81 11.01 7.43
CA GLY A 174 -1.25 12.35 7.44
C GLY A 174 -0.32 12.63 6.26
N ARG A 175 -0.41 13.80 5.64
CA ARG A 175 0.45 14.21 4.51
C ARG A 175 1.92 14.34 4.88
N ASP A 176 2.22 14.70 6.14
CA ASP A 176 3.58 14.76 6.68
C ASP A 176 4.21 13.38 6.93
N CYS A 177 3.44 12.31 6.76
CA CYS A 177 3.92 10.93 6.82
C CYS A 177 4.50 10.44 5.48
N ASN A 178 4.30 11.17 4.40
CA ASN A 178 4.83 10.83 3.09
C ASN A 178 6.37 10.89 3.05
N PRO A 179 7.02 10.00 2.29
CA PRO A 179 8.47 10.06 2.06
C PRO A 179 8.95 11.41 1.52
N SER A 180 8.17 12.06 0.66
CA SER A 180 8.50 13.38 0.11
C SER A 180 8.63 14.45 1.20
N TYR A 181 7.80 14.39 2.24
CA TYR A 181 7.89 15.31 3.36
C TYR A 181 9.23 15.19 4.09
N THR A 182 9.64 13.97 4.44
CA THR A 182 10.93 13.74 5.09
C THR A 182 12.11 14.18 4.23
N LEU A 183 12.08 13.95 2.92
CA LEU A 183 13.13 14.40 2.00
C LEU A 183 13.19 15.92 1.87
N ALA A 184 12.04 16.61 1.92
CA ALA A 184 11.98 18.07 1.81
C ALA A 184 12.29 18.80 3.14
N HIS A 185 11.92 18.23 4.28
CA HIS A 185 11.97 18.90 5.57
C HIS A 185 12.97 18.29 6.56
N GLY A 186 13.55 17.13 6.24
CA GLY A 186 14.40 16.35 7.14
C GLY A 186 13.58 15.55 8.16
N PHE A 187 14.28 14.83 9.04
CA PHE A 187 13.64 14.04 10.09
C PHE A 187 12.99 14.94 11.13
N SER A 188 11.75 14.64 11.47
CA SER A 188 10.98 15.29 12.52
C SER A 188 10.27 14.25 13.39
N ARG A 189 9.57 14.68 14.45
CA ARG A 189 8.74 13.78 15.26
C ARG A 189 7.51 13.26 14.52
N ALA A 190 7.13 13.94 13.44
CA ALA A 190 6.04 13.53 12.54
C ALA A 190 6.52 12.63 11.39
N SER A 191 7.83 12.39 11.26
CA SER A 191 8.33 11.50 10.21
C SER A 191 7.87 10.07 10.45
N ASN A 192 7.25 9.49 9.42
CA ASN A 192 6.87 8.08 9.42
C ASN A 192 8.13 7.20 9.51
N PHE A 193 8.01 6.01 10.11
CA PHE A 193 9.05 4.98 10.11
C PHE A 193 9.60 4.72 8.70
N THR A 194 8.74 4.74 7.69
CA THR A 194 9.11 4.59 6.28
C THR A 194 9.83 5.79 5.69
N GLY A 195 9.69 6.96 6.29
CA GLY A 195 10.49 8.15 5.96
C GLY A 195 11.97 7.99 6.30
N TYR A 196 12.37 7.01 7.13
CA TYR A 196 13.76 6.63 7.40
C TYR A 196 14.42 5.86 6.25
N ILE A 197 13.89 5.94 5.08
CA ILE A 197 14.45 5.48 3.81
C ILE A 197 15.08 4.11 3.92
N LEU A 198 14.26 3.11 3.64
CA LEU A 198 14.59 1.71 3.75
C LEU A 198 15.89 1.34 3.01
N PRO A 199 16.58 0.29 3.45
CA PRO A 199 17.79 -0.22 2.81
C PRO A 199 17.67 -0.42 1.30
N THR A 200 16.46 -0.67 0.79
CA THR A 200 16.17 -0.83 -0.65
C THR A 200 16.58 0.39 -1.48
N THR A 201 16.26 1.62 -1.02
CA THR A 201 16.71 2.86 -1.64
C THR A 201 18.23 2.94 -1.66
N GLN A 202 18.88 2.70 -0.52
CA GLN A 202 20.35 2.79 -0.41
C GLN A 202 21.06 1.78 -1.30
N LEU A 203 20.56 0.54 -1.38
CA LEU A 203 21.15 -0.51 -2.20
C LEU A 203 21.02 -0.23 -3.69
N ALA A 204 19.91 0.36 -4.14
CA ALA A 204 19.74 0.79 -5.53
C ALA A 204 20.70 1.92 -5.89
N LEU A 205 20.84 2.94 -5.03
CA LEU A 205 21.78 4.04 -5.22
C LEU A 205 23.24 3.57 -5.24
N LEU A 206 23.62 2.59 -4.40
CA LEU A 206 24.97 1.98 -4.41
C LEU A 206 25.28 1.25 -5.70
N ARG A 207 24.29 0.77 -6.43
CA ARG A 207 24.43 0.21 -7.78
C ARG A 207 24.47 1.26 -8.88
N GLY A 208 24.36 2.53 -8.53
CA GLY A 208 24.30 3.65 -9.47
C GLY A 208 22.95 3.80 -10.15
N TYR A 209 21.89 3.13 -9.69
CA TYR A 209 20.54 3.30 -10.21
C TYR A 209 19.91 4.58 -9.67
N ALA A 210 19.04 5.22 -10.46
CA ALA A 210 18.13 6.22 -9.94
C ALA A 210 17.02 5.55 -9.11
N VAL A 211 16.47 6.27 -8.15
CA VAL A 211 15.36 5.77 -7.34
C VAL A 211 14.19 6.74 -7.41
N LEU A 212 13.03 6.22 -7.74
CA LEU A 212 11.76 6.93 -7.73
C LEU A 212 10.95 6.48 -6.52
N ILE A 213 10.58 7.41 -5.66
CA ILE A 213 9.77 7.18 -4.46
C ILE A 213 8.49 7.97 -4.61
N THR A 214 7.35 7.28 -4.70
CA THR A 214 6.04 7.89 -4.92
C THR A 214 5.26 8.00 -3.62
N ASP A 215 4.63 9.17 -3.39
CA ASP A 215 3.60 9.36 -2.35
C ASP A 215 2.28 8.75 -2.86
N HIS A 216 2.25 7.42 -2.95
CA HIS A 216 1.24 6.67 -3.68
C HIS A 216 -0.17 6.68 -3.05
N GLU A 217 -0.33 7.22 -1.83
CA GLU A 217 -1.64 7.38 -1.20
C GLU A 217 -2.37 8.65 -1.69
N GLY A 218 -1.74 9.43 -2.57
CA GLY A 218 -2.30 10.61 -3.19
C GLY A 218 -2.61 11.75 -2.21
N PRO A 219 -3.24 12.84 -2.70
CA PRO A 219 -3.47 14.04 -1.88
C PRO A 219 -4.49 13.85 -0.77
N ARG A 220 -5.34 12.83 -0.87
CA ARG A 220 -6.32 12.47 0.16
C ARG A 220 -5.76 11.49 1.18
N MET A 221 -4.51 11.01 1.02
CA MET A 221 -3.94 9.96 1.86
C MET A 221 -4.87 8.74 1.90
N ALA A 222 -5.14 8.18 0.72
CA ALA A 222 -6.04 7.07 0.51
C ALA A 222 -5.34 5.73 0.83
N TYR A 223 -4.93 5.58 2.08
CA TYR A 223 -4.27 4.35 2.54
C TYR A 223 -5.09 3.11 2.16
N ALA A 224 -4.42 2.10 1.65
CA ALA A 224 -4.98 0.83 1.20
C ALA A 224 -5.90 0.90 -0.05
N GLU A 225 -5.93 2.03 -0.79
CA GLU A 225 -6.65 2.12 -2.07
C GLU A 225 -5.71 1.82 -3.25
N PRO A 226 -5.75 0.61 -3.85
CA PRO A 226 -4.77 0.19 -4.84
C PRO A 226 -4.92 0.89 -6.19
N ILE A 227 -6.10 1.45 -6.51
CA ILE A 227 -6.34 2.13 -7.79
C ILE A 227 -5.63 3.47 -7.78
N VAL A 228 -5.87 4.30 -6.76
CA VAL A 228 -5.14 5.57 -6.55
C VAL A 228 -3.64 5.34 -6.57
N ALA A 229 -3.18 4.33 -5.81
CA ALA A 229 -1.76 4.03 -5.70
C ALA A 229 -1.15 3.56 -7.03
N GLY A 230 -1.89 2.75 -7.79
CA GLY A 230 -1.47 2.28 -9.12
C GLY A 230 -1.36 3.41 -10.13
N HIS A 231 -2.37 4.31 -10.21
CA HIS A 231 -2.35 5.48 -11.06
C HIS A 231 -1.17 6.40 -10.70
N ALA A 232 -1.01 6.73 -9.42
CA ALA A 232 0.08 7.59 -8.96
C ALA A 232 1.46 7.05 -9.34
N ILE A 233 1.70 5.73 -9.22
CA ILE A 233 3.00 5.12 -9.60
C ILE A 233 3.22 5.16 -11.10
N LEU A 234 2.22 4.79 -11.89
CA LEU A 234 2.34 4.76 -13.35
C LEU A 234 2.59 6.17 -13.91
N ASP A 235 1.88 7.17 -13.38
CA ASP A 235 2.08 8.56 -13.77
C ASP A 235 3.38 9.16 -13.23
N ALA A 236 3.90 8.70 -12.09
CA ALA A 236 5.24 9.07 -11.64
C ALA A 236 6.32 8.60 -12.63
N ILE A 237 6.17 7.40 -13.21
CA ILE A 237 7.09 6.90 -14.24
C ILE A 237 7.01 7.80 -15.49
N ARG A 238 5.80 8.14 -15.95
CA ARG A 238 5.60 9.09 -17.06
C ARG A 238 6.26 10.44 -16.77
N ALA A 239 6.03 10.96 -15.55
CA ALA A 239 6.57 12.24 -15.10
C ALA A 239 8.09 12.27 -15.10
N VAL A 240 8.76 11.20 -14.64
CA VAL A 240 10.23 11.08 -14.70
C VAL A 240 10.74 11.08 -16.13
N ARG A 241 10.12 10.31 -17.02
CA ARG A 241 10.49 10.25 -18.44
C ARG A 241 10.31 11.61 -19.14
N ASN A 242 9.26 12.35 -18.76
CA ASN A 242 8.99 13.69 -19.29
C ASN A 242 9.97 14.74 -18.73
N GLN A 243 10.39 14.60 -17.46
CA GLN A 243 11.26 15.57 -16.79
C GLN A 243 12.70 15.46 -17.23
N LEU A 244 13.21 14.27 -17.46
CA LEU A 244 14.59 13.98 -17.85
C LEU A 244 14.64 13.09 -19.09
N PRO A 245 14.10 13.55 -20.24
CA PRO A 245 13.97 12.72 -21.43
C PRO A 245 15.31 12.23 -21.99
N ASP A 246 16.36 13.03 -21.88
CA ASP A 246 17.69 12.68 -22.40
C ASP A 246 18.47 11.73 -21.48
N GLU A 247 18.10 11.60 -20.20
CA GLU A 247 18.81 10.76 -19.22
C GLU A 247 17.99 9.53 -18.83
N LEU A 248 16.64 9.65 -18.76
CA LEU A 248 15.74 8.62 -18.23
C LEU A 248 14.56 8.30 -19.16
N GLY A 249 14.51 8.89 -20.36
CA GLY A 249 13.38 8.70 -21.29
C GLY A 249 13.19 7.25 -21.74
N ASP A 250 14.29 6.54 -22.01
CA ASP A 250 14.32 5.14 -22.43
C ASP A 250 14.82 4.18 -21.33
N SER A 251 14.93 4.67 -20.10
CA SER A 251 15.36 3.90 -18.94
C SER A 251 14.47 2.69 -18.70
N LYS A 252 15.08 1.63 -18.16
CA LYS A 252 14.35 0.49 -17.64
C LYS A 252 13.94 0.74 -16.19
N PHE A 253 12.67 0.47 -15.89
CA PHE A 253 12.08 0.64 -14.55
C PHE A 253 11.82 -0.72 -13.93
N GLY A 254 12.23 -0.89 -12.67
CA GLY A 254 11.89 -2.07 -11.88
C GLY A 254 11.16 -1.63 -10.62
N MET A 255 10.03 -2.24 -10.31
CA MET A 255 9.22 -1.87 -9.15
C MET A 255 9.46 -2.82 -7.97
N ILE A 256 9.48 -2.27 -6.76
CA ILE A 256 9.53 -3.07 -5.53
C ILE A 256 8.66 -2.42 -4.46
N GLY A 257 7.89 -3.24 -3.74
CA GLY A 257 7.09 -2.79 -2.61
C GLY A 257 6.94 -3.88 -1.55
N TYR A 258 6.75 -3.46 -0.32
CA TYR A 258 6.45 -4.33 0.81
C TYR A 258 5.21 -3.82 1.55
N SER A 259 4.34 -4.72 2.04
CA SER A 259 3.14 -4.36 2.80
C SER A 259 2.25 -3.35 2.04
N GLY A 260 1.95 -2.18 2.59
CA GLY A 260 1.25 -1.12 1.86
C GLY A 260 1.92 -0.70 0.56
N GLY A 261 3.26 -0.68 0.51
CA GLY A 261 3.99 -0.47 -0.75
C GLY A 261 3.78 -1.60 -1.76
N ALA A 262 3.48 -2.82 -1.30
CA ALA A 262 3.11 -3.92 -2.18
C ALA A 262 1.64 -3.82 -2.65
N ILE A 263 0.73 -3.21 -1.88
CA ILE A 263 -0.62 -2.84 -2.38
C ILE A 263 -0.45 -1.93 -3.60
N ALA A 264 0.35 -0.89 -3.45
CA ALA A 264 0.62 0.09 -4.49
C ALA A 264 1.28 -0.54 -5.74
N THR A 265 2.30 -1.39 -5.53
CA THR A 265 2.97 -2.11 -6.61
C THR A 265 2.01 -3.06 -7.33
N ASN A 266 1.15 -3.79 -6.60
CA ASN A 266 0.13 -4.67 -7.17
C ASN A 266 -0.90 -3.87 -7.99
N GLY A 267 -1.34 -2.72 -7.47
CA GLY A 267 -2.20 -1.78 -8.20
C GLY A 267 -1.58 -1.37 -9.52
N ALA A 268 -0.33 -0.90 -9.49
CA ALA A 268 0.37 -0.47 -10.69
C ALA A 268 0.50 -1.57 -11.76
N VAL A 269 0.92 -2.79 -11.38
CA VAL A 269 1.08 -3.87 -12.37
C VAL A 269 -0.24 -4.39 -12.93
N LYS A 270 -1.30 -4.41 -12.13
CA LYS A 270 -2.63 -4.86 -12.57
C LYS A 270 -3.35 -3.83 -13.45
N LEU A 271 -3.12 -2.53 -13.22
CA LEU A 271 -3.73 -1.44 -13.99
C LEU A 271 -2.93 -1.09 -15.25
N MET A 272 -1.64 -1.41 -15.32
CA MET A 272 -0.74 -0.96 -16.38
C MET A 272 -1.26 -1.24 -17.78
N SER A 273 -1.80 -2.43 -18.05
CA SER A 273 -2.27 -2.78 -19.40
C SER A 273 -3.45 -1.92 -19.90
N GLU A 274 -4.27 -1.41 -18.99
CA GLU A 274 -5.45 -0.60 -19.29
C GLU A 274 -5.15 0.90 -19.21
N TYR A 275 -4.43 1.32 -18.17
CA TYR A 275 -4.19 2.73 -17.86
C TYR A 275 -2.92 3.31 -18.51
N ALA A 276 -1.86 2.51 -18.58
CA ALA A 276 -0.53 2.95 -19.06
C ALA A 276 0.15 1.87 -19.90
N PRO A 277 -0.49 1.38 -21.00
CA PRO A 277 0.03 0.24 -21.77
C PRO A 277 1.42 0.46 -22.35
N GLU A 278 1.79 1.70 -22.67
CA GLU A 278 3.12 2.09 -23.17
C GLU A 278 4.25 1.87 -22.17
N LEU A 279 3.94 1.78 -20.87
CA LEU A 279 4.94 1.51 -19.83
C LEU A 279 5.36 0.03 -19.78
N SER A 280 4.60 -0.87 -20.40
CA SER A 280 4.96 -2.28 -20.48
C SER A 280 6.27 -2.54 -21.25
N ASP A 281 6.70 -1.60 -22.08
CA ASP A 281 7.96 -1.69 -22.84
C ASP A 281 9.20 -1.29 -22.01
N VAL A 282 8.99 -0.52 -20.94
CA VAL A 282 10.07 0.03 -20.12
C VAL A 282 10.09 -0.54 -18.70
N VAL A 283 8.97 -0.97 -18.15
CA VAL A 283 8.92 -1.67 -16.87
C VAL A 283 9.31 -3.13 -17.06
N VAL A 284 10.37 -3.58 -16.40
CA VAL A 284 10.97 -4.90 -16.64
C VAL A 284 10.56 -5.98 -15.63
N GLY A 285 9.86 -5.60 -14.57
CA GLY A 285 9.36 -6.53 -13.56
C GLY A 285 9.03 -5.84 -12.25
N ALA A 286 8.31 -6.57 -11.38
CA ALA A 286 7.91 -6.08 -10.07
C ALA A 286 8.10 -7.15 -8.99
N ALA A 287 8.59 -6.70 -7.82
CA ALA A 287 8.75 -7.51 -6.62
C ALA A 287 7.74 -7.06 -5.54
N LEU A 288 6.93 -7.99 -5.04
CA LEU A 288 5.87 -7.74 -4.08
C LEU A 288 6.09 -8.60 -2.84
N GLY A 289 6.36 -7.96 -1.70
CA GLY A 289 6.59 -8.65 -0.44
C GLY A 289 5.48 -8.38 0.58
N GLY A 290 5.08 -9.40 1.34
CA GLY A 290 4.04 -9.26 2.36
C GLY A 290 2.77 -8.62 1.79
N VAL A 291 2.36 -8.99 0.57
CA VAL A 291 1.37 -8.27 -0.21
C VAL A 291 -0.05 -8.50 0.30
N PRO A 292 -0.77 -7.44 0.71
CA PRO A 292 -2.19 -7.48 1.04
C PRO A 292 -3.03 -7.56 -0.25
N ALA A 293 -3.09 -8.75 -0.86
CA ALA A 293 -3.74 -8.94 -2.16
C ALA A 293 -5.24 -9.25 -2.08
N ASP A 294 -5.75 -9.63 -0.92
CA ASP A 294 -7.16 -10.01 -0.71
C ASP A 294 -7.67 -9.37 0.59
N PHE A 295 -8.45 -8.31 0.44
CA PHE A 295 -8.94 -7.52 1.56
C PHE A 295 -10.02 -8.22 2.38
N SER A 296 -10.72 -9.21 1.82
CA SER A 296 -11.62 -10.06 2.60
C SER A 296 -10.83 -10.88 3.63
N LEU A 297 -9.73 -11.51 3.20
CA LEU A 297 -8.84 -12.24 4.10
C LEU A 297 -8.20 -11.32 5.15
N LEU A 298 -7.82 -10.10 4.76
CA LEU A 298 -7.23 -9.12 5.66
C LEU A 298 -8.21 -8.65 6.72
N ALA A 299 -9.41 -8.24 6.34
CA ALA A 299 -10.43 -7.74 7.25
C ALA A 299 -10.72 -8.76 8.36
N HIS A 300 -10.90 -10.03 8.00
CA HIS A 300 -11.15 -11.08 8.99
C HIS A 300 -9.90 -11.44 9.82
N SER A 301 -8.71 -11.38 9.23
CA SER A 301 -7.46 -11.66 9.95
C SER A 301 -7.08 -10.54 10.92
N MET A 302 -7.29 -9.29 10.54
CA MET A 302 -6.87 -8.12 11.33
C MET A 302 -7.90 -7.68 12.36
N ASN A 303 -9.17 -8.08 12.21
CA ASN A 303 -10.20 -7.74 13.17
C ASN A 303 -9.93 -8.37 14.53
N ALA A 304 -10.07 -7.61 15.60
CA ALA A 304 -9.84 -8.04 16.99
C ALA A 304 -8.46 -8.68 17.24
N ASN A 305 -7.40 -8.23 16.53
CA ASN A 305 -6.03 -8.67 16.78
C ASN A 305 -5.06 -7.47 16.88
N LEU A 306 -3.75 -7.73 16.95
CA LEU A 306 -2.71 -6.69 17.05
C LEU A 306 -2.66 -5.73 15.84
N ALA A 307 -3.21 -6.12 14.70
CA ALA A 307 -3.29 -5.30 13.50
C ALA A 307 -4.59 -4.48 13.38
N SER A 308 -5.51 -4.58 14.34
CA SER A 308 -6.83 -3.91 14.25
C SER A 308 -6.75 -2.40 14.09
N GLY A 309 -5.74 -1.75 14.68
CA GLY A 309 -5.54 -0.31 14.48
C GLY A 309 -5.10 0.05 13.07
N VAL A 310 -4.21 -0.75 12.48
CA VAL A 310 -3.78 -0.59 11.06
C VAL A 310 -4.96 -0.84 10.13
N PHE A 311 -5.79 -1.83 10.43
CA PHE A 311 -7.03 -2.09 9.70
C PHE A 311 -8.00 -0.90 9.79
N LEU A 312 -8.18 -0.30 10.97
CA LEU A 312 -9.00 0.90 11.15
C LEU A 312 -8.49 2.07 10.28
N ALA A 313 -7.17 2.29 10.25
CA ALA A 313 -6.58 3.31 9.39
C ALA A 313 -6.85 3.04 7.89
N ALA A 314 -6.77 1.77 7.46
CA ALA A 314 -7.12 1.38 6.10
C ALA A 314 -8.59 1.66 5.76
N VAL A 315 -9.53 1.39 6.67
CA VAL A 315 -10.94 1.73 6.50
C VAL A 315 -11.14 3.23 6.33
N PHE A 316 -10.45 4.06 7.12
CA PHE A 316 -10.52 5.52 6.99
C PHE A 316 -9.90 6.00 5.66
N GLY A 317 -8.75 5.45 5.27
CA GLY A 317 -8.10 5.78 4.00
C GLY A 317 -8.96 5.44 2.78
N ILE A 318 -9.52 4.24 2.73
CA ILE A 318 -10.49 3.83 1.69
C ILE A 318 -11.72 4.74 1.72
N GLY A 319 -12.25 5.07 2.90
CA GLY A 319 -13.42 5.92 3.05
C GLY A 319 -13.24 7.35 2.50
N ARG A 320 -12.02 7.84 2.38
CA ARG A 320 -11.72 9.14 1.75
C ARG A 320 -11.98 9.14 0.24
N GLU A 321 -11.71 8.02 -0.41
CA GLU A 321 -12.03 7.84 -1.84
C GLU A 321 -13.45 7.33 -2.03
N ARG A 322 -13.94 6.50 -1.11
CA ARG A 322 -15.24 5.81 -1.17
C ARG A 322 -16.10 6.21 0.03
N PRO A 323 -16.77 7.39 -0.06
CA PRO A 323 -17.50 7.97 1.07
C PRO A 323 -18.65 7.10 1.57
N GLU A 324 -19.13 6.13 0.78
CA GLU A 324 -20.10 5.12 1.21
C GLU A 324 -19.58 4.27 2.39
N VAL A 325 -18.27 4.11 2.54
CA VAL A 325 -17.63 3.47 3.71
C VAL A 325 -17.81 4.35 4.95
N LEU A 326 -17.63 5.68 4.81
CA LEU A 326 -17.85 6.62 5.91
C LEU A 326 -19.31 6.61 6.39
N ALA A 327 -20.26 6.43 5.46
CA ALA A 327 -21.69 6.34 5.78
C ALA A 327 -22.04 5.10 6.63
N ARG A 328 -21.17 4.11 6.72
CA ARG A 328 -21.35 2.92 7.58
C ARG A 328 -20.73 3.04 8.95
N MET A 329 -20.13 4.17 9.28
CA MET A 329 -19.55 4.42 10.60
C MET A 329 -20.65 4.81 11.60
N ASN A 330 -20.64 4.20 12.78
CA ASN A 330 -21.43 4.71 13.90
C ASN A 330 -20.77 5.97 14.51
N HIS A 331 -21.43 6.60 15.47
CA HIS A 331 -20.95 7.87 16.04
C HIS A 331 -19.57 7.73 16.70
N LEU A 332 -19.24 6.58 17.31
CA LEU A 332 -17.90 6.34 17.85
C LEU A 332 -16.83 6.36 16.75
N ALA A 333 -17.05 5.67 15.65
CA ALA A 333 -16.11 5.66 14.52
C ALA A 333 -15.99 7.05 13.89
N GLN A 334 -17.10 7.78 13.75
CA GLN A 334 -17.08 9.16 13.26
C GLN A 334 -16.20 10.06 14.15
N TRP A 335 -16.35 9.99 15.49
CA TRP A 335 -15.49 10.74 16.41
C TRP A 335 -14.01 10.39 16.25
N VAL A 336 -13.68 9.11 16.09
CA VAL A 336 -12.29 8.67 15.83
C VAL A 336 -11.79 9.20 14.50
N ALA A 337 -12.59 9.09 13.44
CA ALA A 337 -12.23 9.48 12.08
C ALA A 337 -12.00 11.00 11.93
N VAL A 338 -12.69 11.84 12.73
CA VAL A 338 -12.52 13.30 12.70
C VAL A 338 -11.58 13.83 13.80
N SER A 339 -11.01 12.94 14.60
CA SER A 339 -10.04 13.30 15.63
C SER A 339 -8.65 13.56 15.03
N VAL A 340 -7.69 13.91 15.86
CA VAL A 340 -6.28 14.06 15.44
C VAL A 340 -5.69 12.79 14.80
N LEU A 341 -6.35 11.65 14.93
CA LEU A 341 -5.94 10.39 14.30
C LEU A 341 -6.05 10.43 12.77
N ASN A 342 -6.92 11.32 12.21
CA ASN A 342 -7.08 11.46 10.77
C ASN A 342 -5.85 12.00 10.01
N SER A 343 -4.80 12.36 10.73
CA SER A 343 -3.56 12.91 10.16
C SER A 343 -2.33 12.30 10.83
N GLN A 344 -2.43 11.03 11.29
CA GLN A 344 -1.33 10.35 11.96
C GLN A 344 -0.60 9.38 11.04
N CYS A 345 0.64 9.10 11.39
CA CYS A 345 1.47 8.10 10.73
C CYS A 345 1.22 6.69 11.28
N SER A 346 1.71 5.68 10.57
CA SER A 346 1.43 4.26 10.82
C SER A 346 1.73 3.80 12.26
N GLU A 347 2.77 4.35 12.90
CA GLU A 347 3.18 3.96 14.24
C GLU A 347 2.09 4.21 15.29
N VAL A 348 1.31 5.28 15.11
CA VAL A 348 0.22 5.62 16.03
C VAL A 348 -0.90 4.59 15.97
N PHE A 349 -1.16 4.02 14.80
CA PHE A 349 -2.20 3.02 14.60
C PHE A 349 -1.85 1.63 15.14
N THR A 350 -0.60 1.39 15.51
CA THR A 350 -0.22 0.15 16.21
C THR A 350 -0.73 0.12 17.66
N VAL A 351 -0.94 1.29 18.29
CA VAL A 351 -1.36 1.40 19.70
C VAL A 351 -2.77 0.83 19.93
N PRO A 352 -3.81 1.18 19.16
CA PRO A 352 -5.13 0.55 19.29
C PRO A 352 -5.10 -0.97 19.08
N GLY A 353 -4.17 -1.47 18.25
CA GLY A 353 -3.97 -2.91 18.03
C GLY A 353 -3.61 -3.67 19.32
N VAL A 354 -2.91 -3.04 20.27
CA VAL A 354 -2.60 -3.66 21.57
C VAL A 354 -3.87 -3.99 22.35
N LEU A 355 -4.94 -3.22 22.15
CA LEU A 355 -6.23 -3.46 22.79
C LEU A 355 -7.05 -4.54 22.06
N GLN A 356 -6.61 -4.98 20.89
CA GLN A 356 -7.29 -5.98 20.04
C GLN A 356 -8.78 -5.67 19.84
N LEU A 357 -9.10 -4.39 19.59
CA LEU A 357 -10.47 -3.95 19.45
C LEU A 357 -11.11 -4.53 18.18
N PRO A 358 -12.33 -5.09 18.26
CA PRO A 358 -13.06 -5.47 17.08
C PRO A 358 -13.54 -4.23 16.33
N ILE A 359 -13.16 -4.13 15.06
CA ILE A 359 -13.49 -2.96 14.23
C ILE A 359 -14.98 -2.94 13.87
N ASP A 360 -15.60 -4.08 13.77
CA ASP A 360 -17.02 -4.24 13.51
C ASP A 360 -17.92 -3.54 14.56
N ILE A 361 -17.45 -3.35 15.80
CA ILE A 361 -18.15 -2.54 16.81
C ILE A 361 -18.34 -1.07 16.36
N ALA A 362 -17.49 -0.60 15.50
CA ALA A 362 -17.46 0.79 15.00
C ALA A 362 -18.40 1.06 13.82
N ALA A 363 -19.17 0.06 13.39
CA ALA A 363 -20.12 0.18 12.29
C ALA A 363 -21.55 0.44 12.79
N ASN A 364 -22.40 0.99 11.90
CA ASN A 364 -23.83 1.16 12.12
C ASN A 364 -24.68 0.09 11.40
N THR A 365 -24.06 -0.98 10.96
CA THR A 365 -24.70 -2.09 10.24
C THR A 365 -24.26 -3.40 10.89
N PRO A 366 -25.14 -4.41 11.02
CA PRO A 366 -24.73 -5.75 11.43
C PRO A 366 -23.78 -6.36 10.40
N ASP A 367 -22.89 -7.22 10.89
CA ASP A 367 -21.92 -7.96 10.06
C ASP A 367 -21.19 -7.11 9.01
N PRO A 368 -20.55 -5.97 9.40
CA PRO A 368 -20.02 -5.00 8.45
C PRO A 368 -18.94 -5.57 7.53
N LEU A 369 -18.20 -6.60 7.95
CA LEU A 369 -17.14 -7.23 7.16
C LEU A 369 -17.67 -8.19 6.09
N ASP A 370 -18.94 -8.61 6.20
CA ASP A 370 -19.64 -9.49 5.25
C ASP A 370 -20.85 -8.78 4.59
N SER A 371 -20.92 -7.45 4.70
CA SER A 371 -21.95 -6.65 4.04
C SER A 371 -21.74 -6.56 2.52
N ASP A 372 -22.81 -6.24 1.78
CA ASP A 372 -22.73 -6.04 0.32
C ASP A 372 -21.67 -4.99 -0.03
N LEU A 373 -21.58 -3.89 0.73
CA LEU A 373 -20.55 -2.88 0.54
C LEU A 373 -19.14 -3.44 0.76
N ALA A 374 -18.93 -4.25 1.81
CA ALA A 374 -17.64 -4.88 2.04
C ALA A 374 -17.24 -5.79 0.87
N HIS A 375 -18.16 -6.61 0.39
CA HIS A 375 -17.93 -7.48 -0.77
C HIS A 375 -17.62 -6.68 -2.05
N GLU A 376 -18.27 -5.54 -2.26
CA GLU A 376 -17.97 -4.61 -3.36
C GLU A 376 -16.55 -4.06 -3.24
N ILE A 377 -16.16 -3.53 -2.08
CA ILE A 377 -14.82 -3.02 -1.81
C ILE A 377 -13.76 -4.13 -2.02
N TYR A 378 -14.02 -5.34 -1.51
CA TYR A 378 -13.09 -6.48 -1.69
C TYR A 378 -12.93 -6.85 -3.17
N SER A 379 -13.99 -6.79 -3.95
CA SER A 379 -13.95 -7.06 -5.39
C SER A 379 -13.13 -6.00 -6.14
N ILE A 380 -13.38 -4.72 -5.85
CA ILE A 380 -12.68 -3.60 -6.48
C ILE A 380 -11.18 -3.64 -6.15
N THR A 381 -10.84 -3.80 -4.87
CA THR A 381 -9.44 -3.76 -4.41
C THR A 381 -8.63 -4.99 -4.83
N ARG A 382 -9.27 -6.14 -4.99
CA ARG A 382 -8.60 -7.36 -5.47
C ARG A 382 -8.28 -7.32 -6.96
N MET A 383 -9.07 -6.57 -7.75
CA MET A 383 -8.84 -6.43 -9.21
C MET A 383 -8.69 -7.80 -9.90
N ASP A 384 -9.65 -8.72 -9.65
CA ASP A 384 -9.63 -10.08 -10.18
C ASP A 384 -9.57 -10.09 -11.72
N GLY A 385 -8.76 -10.97 -12.28
CA GLY A 385 -8.61 -11.14 -13.72
C GLY A 385 -7.74 -10.09 -14.42
N LYS A 386 -7.31 -9.03 -13.72
CA LYS A 386 -6.35 -8.07 -14.29
C LYS A 386 -4.96 -8.70 -14.33
N LYS A 387 -4.42 -8.79 -15.54
CA LYS A 387 -3.12 -9.41 -15.82
C LYS A 387 -1.99 -8.39 -15.74
N SER A 388 -0.93 -8.70 -14.99
CA SER A 388 0.32 -7.95 -15.09
C SER A 388 0.97 -8.14 -16.47
N PRO A 389 1.36 -7.08 -17.18
CA PRO A 389 2.12 -7.22 -18.43
C PRO A 389 3.61 -7.54 -18.19
N VAL A 390 4.07 -7.49 -16.93
CA VAL A 390 5.47 -7.68 -16.55
C VAL A 390 5.63 -8.85 -15.60
N PRO A 391 6.83 -9.51 -15.57
CA PRO A 391 7.10 -10.63 -14.66
C PRO A 391 7.05 -10.21 -13.20
N LEU A 392 6.65 -11.14 -12.31
CA LEU A 392 6.45 -10.90 -10.89
C LEU A 392 7.34 -11.77 -10.01
N PHE A 393 7.88 -11.19 -8.94
CA PHE A 393 8.46 -11.89 -7.80
C PHE A 393 7.60 -11.62 -6.57
N ILE A 394 6.93 -12.64 -6.05
CA ILE A 394 6.03 -12.51 -4.90
C ILE A 394 6.62 -13.27 -3.73
N PHE A 395 6.69 -12.65 -2.55
CA PHE A 395 7.16 -13.31 -1.33
C PHE A 395 6.35 -12.94 -0.10
N ASN A 396 6.23 -13.88 0.84
CA ASN A 396 5.47 -13.68 2.07
C ASN A 396 6.07 -14.49 3.23
N GLY A 397 5.90 -14.00 4.45
CA GLY A 397 6.35 -14.68 5.67
C GLY A 397 5.59 -15.99 5.91
N GLU A 398 6.27 -17.01 6.43
CA GLU A 398 5.63 -18.27 6.83
C GLU A 398 4.83 -18.13 8.13
N GLN A 399 5.30 -17.28 9.05
CA GLN A 399 4.71 -17.04 10.36
C GLN A 399 3.84 -15.79 10.38
N GLU A 400 3.37 -15.37 9.22
CA GLU A 400 2.57 -14.16 9.03
C GLU A 400 1.21 -14.24 9.72
N PHE A 401 0.90 -13.27 10.57
CA PHE A 401 -0.37 -13.16 11.27
C PHE A 401 -1.14 -11.86 10.97
N TRP A 402 -0.52 -10.90 10.27
CA TRP A 402 -1.14 -9.66 9.83
C TRP A 402 -1.72 -9.80 8.42
N VAL A 403 -0.87 -10.24 7.48
CA VAL A 403 -1.19 -10.38 6.06
C VAL A 403 -1.16 -11.86 5.69
N PRO A 404 -2.30 -12.56 5.67
CA PRO A 404 -2.35 -13.99 5.46
C PRO A 404 -1.62 -14.43 4.18
N ALA A 405 -0.64 -15.31 4.31
CA ALA A 405 0.18 -15.80 3.20
C ALA A 405 -0.63 -16.46 2.08
N VAL A 406 -1.85 -16.92 2.38
CA VAL A 406 -2.76 -17.48 1.38
C VAL A 406 -3.17 -16.45 0.34
N GLY A 407 -3.32 -15.17 0.70
CA GLY A 407 -3.63 -14.09 -0.24
C GLY A 407 -2.52 -13.92 -1.29
N ALA A 408 -1.27 -13.87 -0.85
CA ALA A 408 -0.11 -13.79 -1.75
C ALA A 408 0.02 -15.03 -2.65
N LYS A 409 -0.25 -16.24 -2.12
CA LYS A 409 -0.29 -17.48 -2.91
C LYS A 409 -1.41 -17.47 -3.95
N ASN A 410 -2.57 -16.93 -3.62
CA ASN A 410 -3.69 -16.83 -4.56
C ASN A 410 -3.36 -15.84 -5.69
N LEU A 411 -2.76 -14.68 -5.37
CA LEU A 411 -2.26 -13.73 -6.37
C LEU A 411 -1.25 -14.41 -7.31
N TYR A 412 -0.27 -15.12 -6.78
CA TYR A 412 0.69 -15.87 -7.59
C TYR A 412 0.00 -16.85 -8.55
N ARG A 413 -0.93 -17.67 -8.05
CA ARG A 413 -1.68 -18.64 -8.87
C ARG A 413 -2.55 -17.97 -9.93
N GLU A 414 -3.22 -16.87 -9.58
CA GLU A 414 -4.01 -16.06 -10.51
C GLU A 414 -3.13 -15.57 -11.67
N GLN A 415 -2.02 -14.93 -11.36
CA GLN A 415 -1.12 -14.37 -12.36
C GLN A 415 -0.47 -15.47 -13.23
N CYS A 416 -0.12 -16.62 -12.65
CA CYS A 416 0.30 -17.79 -13.40
C CYS A 416 -0.79 -18.28 -14.36
N ALA A 417 -2.04 -18.39 -13.91
CA ALA A 417 -3.16 -18.82 -14.74
C ALA A 417 -3.42 -17.84 -15.91
N LEU A 418 -3.13 -16.56 -15.73
CA LEU A 418 -3.18 -15.54 -16.75
C LEU A 418 -1.94 -15.52 -17.67
N GLY A 419 -0.96 -16.40 -17.42
CA GLY A 419 0.25 -16.56 -18.23
C GLY A 419 1.33 -15.51 -17.95
N VAL A 420 1.37 -14.95 -16.75
CA VAL A 420 2.44 -14.05 -16.29
C VAL A 420 3.61 -14.90 -15.78
N PRO A 421 4.86 -14.67 -16.26
CA PRO A 421 6.02 -15.29 -15.63
C PRO A 421 6.13 -14.85 -14.17
N ALA A 422 6.01 -15.78 -13.23
CA ALA A 422 6.02 -15.44 -11.82
C ALA A 422 6.86 -16.43 -10.98
N VAL A 423 7.36 -15.90 -9.87
CA VAL A 423 8.10 -16.63 -8.84
C VAL A 423 7.40 -16.39 -7.50
N TYR A 424 7.26 -17.42 -6.68
CA TYR A 424 6.76 -17.30 -5.31
C TYR A 424 7.79 -17.82 -4.30
N ARG A 425 7.98 -17.05 -3.21
CA ARG A 425 8.84 -17.45 -2.08
C ARG A 425 8.07 -17.37 -0.77
N SER A 426 8.11 -18.48 -0.03
CA SER A 426 7.76 -18.49 1.39
C SER A 426 9.04 -18.26 2.18
N VAL A 427 9.10 -17.16 2.93
CA VAL A 427 10.31 -16.76 3.66
C VAL A 427 10.08 -16.88 5.17
N PHE A 428 11.17 -17.07 5.91
CA PHE A 428 11.10 -17.17 7.35
C PHE A 428 10.72 -15.82 7.97
N GLY A 429 9.83 -15.85 8.95
CA GLY A 429 9.46 -14.74 9.81
C GLY A 429 8.00 -14.34 9.73
N GLU A 430 7.60 -13.53 10.69
CA GLU A 430 6.37 -12.76 10.68
C GLU A 430 6.55 -11.50 9.82
N HIS A 431 5.57 -10.61 9.76
CA HIS A 431 5.53 -9.49 8.83
C HIS A 431 6.83 -8.67 8.73
N PHE A 432 7.43 -8.30 9.85
CA PHE A 432 8.65 -7.47 9.87
C PHE A 432 9.92 -8.27 9.57
N ILE A 433 10.02 -9.48 10.11
CA ILE A 433 11.17 -10.38 9.85
C ILE A 433 11.16 -10.83 8.39
N ALA A 434 9.99 -11.10 7.83
CA ALA A 434 9.82 -11.49 6.44
C ALA A 434 10.29 -10.42 5.45
N ALA A 435 10.15 -9.14 5.79
CA ALA A 435 10.77 -8.07 5.00
C ALA A 435 12.29 -8.24 4.93
N ALA A 436 12.94 -8.43 6.08
CA ALA A 436 14.39 -8.59 6.14
C ALA A 436 14.90 -9.87 5.44
N THR A 437 14.17 -10.96 5.54
CA THR A 437 14.57 -12.27 4.96
C THR A 437 14.23 -12.39 3.47
N GLY A 438 13.21 -11.68 2.98
CA GLY A 438 12.79 -11.74 1.58
C GLY A 438 13.43 -10.70 0.67
N TYR A 439 13.81 -9.53 1.18
CA TYR A 439 14.44 -8.48 0.38
C TYR A 439 15.73 -8.91 -0.35
N PRO A 440 16.65 -9.67 0.23
CA PRO A 440 17.89 -10.03 -0.48
C PRO A 440 17.65 -10.74 -1.81
N GLU A 441 16.76 -11.73 -1.86
CA GLU A 441 16.44 -12.45 -3.09
C GLU A 441 15.62 -11.59 -4.06
N SER A 442 14.60 -10.86 -3.55
CA SER A 442 13.76 -10.02 -4.39
C SER A 442 14.54 -8.87 -5.05
N LEU A 443 15.47 -8.24 -4.31
CA LEU A 443 16.36 -7.22 -4.87
C LEU A 443 17.33 -7.79 -5.90
N SER A 444 17.89 -8.98 -5.65
CA SER A 444 18.76 -9.65 -6.63
C SER A 444 17.99 -10.05 -7.89
N TRP A 445 16.75 -10.50 -7.72
CA TRP A 445 15.86 -10.80 -8.85
C TRP A 445 15.57 -9.55 -9.67
N LEU A 446 15.21 -8.45 -9.02
CA LEU A 446 14.90 -7.18 -9.70
C LEU A 446 16.14 -6.61 -10.41
N ASP A 447 17.31 -6.65 -9.77
CA ASP A 447 18.58 -6.25 -10.34
C ASP A 447 18.87 -6.98 -11.67
N GLN A 448 18.66 -8.30 -11.72
CA GLN A 448 18.81 -9.08 -12.96
C GLN A 448 17.84 -8.63 -14.06
N ARG A 449 16.59 -8.22 -13.70
CA ARG A 449 15.64 -7.70 -14.70
C ARG A 449 16.12 -6.37 -15.28
N LEU A 450 16.60 -5.46 -14.42
CA LEU A 450 17.17 -4.19 -14.84
C LEU A 450 18.41 -4.35 -15.72
N GLN A 451 19.15 -5.46 -15.57
CA GLN A 451 20.29 -5.83 -16.41
C GLN A 451 19.88 -6.61 -17.69
N GLY A 452 18.59 -6.79 -17.96
CA GLY A 452 18.10 -7.46 -19.14
C GLY A 452 18.12 -8.99 -19.10
N VAL A 453 18.39 -9.61 -17.92
CA VAL A 453 18.33 -11.07 -17.77
C VAL A 453 16.86 -11.50 -17.79
N PRO A 454 16.44 -12.48 -18.60
CA PRO A 454 15.05 -12.96 -18.65
C PRO A 454 14.54 -13.44 -17.30
N ALA A 455 13.25 -13.18 -17.01
CA ALA A 455 12.63 -13.62 -15.76
C ALA A 455 12.48 -15.16 -15.73
N PRO A 456 12.83 -15.82 -14.62
CA PRO A 456 12.43 -17.20 -14.43
C PRO A 456 10.90 -17.30 -14.34
N ASN A 457 10.37 -18.39 -14.86
CA ASN A 457 8.96 -18.72 -14.74
C ASN A 457 8.83 -20.02 -13.94
N GLU A 458 8.20 -19.93 -12.76
CA GLU A 458 8.00 -21.06 -11.85
C GLU A 458 6.50 -21.42 -11.75
N CYS A 459 5.71 -20.92 -12.67
CA CYS A 459 4.33 -21.33 -12.79
C CYS A 459 4.24 -22.80 -13.24
#